data_846e2c3fd58302f1b64feefe4deb7d7c
#
_entry.id   846e2c3fd58302f1b64feefe4deb7d7c
#
_cell.length_a   1.000
_cell.length_b   1.000
_cell.length_c   1.000
_cell.angle_alpha   90.00
_cell.angle_beta   90.00
_cell.angle_gamma   90.00
#
_symmetry.space_group_name_H-M   'P 1'
#
loop_
_entity.id
_entity.type
_entity.pdbx_description
1 polymer ?
#
loop_
_entity_poly.entity_id
_entity_poly.type
_entity_poly.pdbx_seq_one_letter_code
_entity_poly.pdbx_strand_id
1 'polypeptide(L)'
;MSKLIPSYMTFRDALVRGYVPRMESRKYMDWVKTLKCVSCGTPADDPHHPHGVGYKGMGSKVPDWWVIPVCRLHHDELHHDVRAWEEKYGSQFEFAALTLLQALHEERLKFD
;
A
#
# COMPACT_ATOMS: atom_id res chain seq x y z
N MET A 1 7.93 22.08 -4.24
CA MET A 1 9.25 21.90 -3.61
C MET A 1 9.20 20.75 -2.63
N SER A 2 10.14 19.84 -2.72
CA SER A 2 10.17 18.67 -1.84
C SER A 2 10.83 18.99 -0.51
N LYS A 3 10.37 18.33 0.56
CA LYS A 3 10.99 18.45 1.87
C LYS A 3 12.16 17.47 1.95
N LEU A 4 13.19 17.84 2.71
CA LEU A 4 14.28 16.93 3.02
C LEU A 4 13.78 15.93 4.08
N ILE A 5 13.96 14.66 3.81
CA ILE A 5 13.58 13.62 4.76
C ILE A 5 14.74 13.41 5.73
N PRO A 6 14.54 13.62 7.05
CA PRO A 6 15.61 13.39 8.02
C PRO A 6 16.12 11.95 7.95
N SER A 7 17.44 11.78 8.01
CA SER A 7 18.06 10.46 7.84
C SER A 7 17.69 9.45 8.94
N TYR A 8 17.25 9.93 10.10
CA TYR A 8 16.81 9.08 11.20
C TYR A 8 15.34 8.67 11.10
N MET A 9 14.61 9.23 10.15
CA MET A 9 13.17 8.99 10.02
C MET A 9 12.89 7.69 9.28
N THR A 10 11.96 6.89 9.79
CA THR A 10 11.52 5.68 9.07
C THR A 10 10.65 6.08 7.89
N PHE A 11 10.54 5.19 6.91
CA PHE A 11 9.66 5.42 5.78
C PHE A 11 8.21 5.64 6.22
N ARG A 12 7.76 4.84 7.20
CA ARG A 12 6.41 4.96 7.74
C ARG A 12 6.16 6.35 8.34
N ASP A 13 7.13 6.84 9.11
CA ASP A 13 7.03 8.18 9.69
C ASP A 13 7.01 9.26 8.61
N ALA A 14 7.85 9.11 7.58
CA ALA A 14 7.87 10.04 6.47
C ALA A 14 6.52 10.07 5.74
N LEU A 15 5.92 8.91 5.55
CA LEU A 15 4.61 8.80 4.91
C LEU A 15 3.53 9.51 5.74
N VAL A 16 3.49 9.22 7.05
CA VAL A 16 2.49 9.81 7.95
C VAL A 16 2.66 11.32 8.08
N ARG A 17 3.90 11.81 8.10
CA ARG A 17 4.20 13.24 8.27
C ARG A 17 4.15 14.03 6.97
N GLY A 18 3.85 13.39 5.86
CA GLY A 18 3.71 14.07 4.57
C GLY A 18 5.02 14.41 3.89
N TYR A 19 6.11 13.72 4.21
CA TYR A 19 7.40 13.90 3.54
C TYR A 19 7.47 13.21 2.19
N VAL A 20 6.53 12.30 1.92
CA VAL A 20 6.46 11.61 0.62
C VAL A 20 5.32 12.19 -0.20
N PRO A 21 5.43 12.18 -1.53
CA PRO A 21 4.37 12.73 -2.38
C PRO A 21 3.05 11.98 -2.19
N ARG A 22 1.99 12.73 -2.06
CA ARG A 22 0.64 12.19 -2.10
C ARG A 22 0.20 12.23 -3.54
N MET A 23 0.09 11.05 -4.15
CA MET A 23 -0.30 10.95 -5.55
C MET A 23 -1.57 10.15 -5.69
N GLU A 24 -2.44 10.62 -6.57
CA GLU A 24 -3.61 9.85 -6.99
C GLU A 24 -3.29 9.25 -8.35
N SER A 25 -3.51 7.96 -8.52
CA SER A 25 -3.24 7.28 -9.77
C SER A 25 -4.19 6.13 -9.99
N ARG A 26 -5.27 6.41 -10.72
CA ARG A 26 -6.19 5.36 -11.13
C ARG A 26 -5.49 4.31 -11.97
N LYS A 27 -4.56 4.74 -12.82
CA LYS A 27 -3.82 3.83 -13.69
C LYS A 27 -3.02 2.80 -12.88
N TYR A 28 -2.38 3.25 -11.81
CA TYR A 28 -1.65 2.36 -10.92
C TYR A 28 -2.60 1.39 -10.20
N MET A 29 -3.71 1.90 -9.68
CA MET A 29 -4.69 1.07 -8.99
C MET A 29 -5.33 0.04 -9.92
N ASP A 30 -5.59 0.41 -11.17
CA ASP A 30 -6.13 -0.53 -12.16
C ASP A 30 -5.12 -1.64 -12.47
N TRP A 31 -3.84 -1.31 -12.52
CA TRP A 31 -2.80 -2.31 -12.67
C TRP A 31 -2.75 -3.25 -11.46
N VAL A 32 -2.87 -2.71 -10.25
CA VAL A 32 -2.86 -3.53 -9.01
C VAL A 32 -3.97 -4.58 -9.04
N LYS A 33 -5.13 -4.24 -9.61
CA LYS A 33 -6.23 -5.19 -9.76
C LYS A 33 -5.90 -6.38 -10.66
N THR A 34 -4.86 -6.27 -11.48
CA THR A 34 -4.44 -7.37 -12.35
C THR A 34 -3.54 -8.37 -11.63
N LEU A 35 -3.13 -8.05 -10.42
CA LEU A 35 -2.25 -8.90 -9.62
C LEU A 35 -3.08 -9.92 -8.82
N LYS A 36 -2.38 -10.77 -8.09
CA LYS A 36 -3.02 -11.78 -7.24
C LYS A 36 -3.13 -11.27 -5.81
N CYS A 37 -4.18 -11.68 -5.12
CA CYS A 37 -4.38 -11.38 -3.72
C CYS A 37 -3.19 -11.83 -2.88
N VAL A 38 -2.67 -10.93 -2.04
CA VAL A 38 -1.50 -11.24 -1.21
C VAL A 38 -1.79 -12.31 -0.15
N SER A 39 -3.07 -12.56 0.18
CA SER A 39 -3.45 -13.54 1.20
C SER A 39 -3.67 -14.93 0.65
N CYS A 40 -4.21 -15.06 -0.55
CA CYS A 40 -4.64 -16.37 -1.07
C CYS A 40 -4.21 -16.67 -2.51
N GLY A 41 -3.66 -15.70 -3.22
CA GLY A 41 -3.20 -15.91 -4.59
C GLY A 41 -4.28 -15.97 -5.66
N THR A 42 -5.55 -15.75 -5.32
CA THR A 42 -6.61 -15.63 -6.31
C THR A 42 -6.56 -14.23 -6.93
N PRO A 43 -7.20 -13.99 -8.07
CA PRO A 43 -7.20 -12.66 -8.66
C PRO A 43 -7.69 -11.61 -7.67
N ALA A 44 -6.99 -10.47 -7.63
CA ALA A 44 -7.37 -9.38 -6.75
C ALA A 44 -8.56 -8.64 -7.32
N ASP A 45 -9.48 -8.28 -6.44
CA ASP A 45 -10.63 -7.45 -6.82
C ASP A 45 -10.37 -5.98 -6.53
N ASP A 46 -9.63 -5.72 -5.45
CA ASP A 46 -9.51 -4.38 -4.89
C ASP A 46 -8.06 -3.98 -4.64
N PRO A 47 -7.68 -2.72 -4.99
CA PRO A 47 -6.47 -2.12 -4.45
C PRO A 47 -6.81 -1.54 -3.07
N HIS A 48 -6.19 -2.08 -2.03
CA HIS A 48 -6.47 -1.69 -0.65
C HIS A 48 -5.46 -0.65 -0.16
N HIS A 49 -5.94 0.48 0.32
CA HIS A 49 -5.10 1.48 0.98
C HIS A 49 -4.86 1.05 2.43
N PRO A 50 -3.61 0.80 2.85
CA PRO A 50 -3.33 0.40 4.22
C PRO A 50 -3.89 1.34 5.25
N HIS A 51 -4.41 0.77 6.34
CA HIS A 51 -4.92 1.55 7.47
C HIS A 51 -4.71 0.77 8.76
N GLY A 52 -5.03 1.42 9.89
CA GLY A 52 -4.87 0.80 11.21
C GLY A 52 -3.44 0.87 11.69
N VAL A 53 -2.86 -0.27 12.03
CA VAL A 53 -1.52 -0.36 12.62
C VAL A 53 -0.49 0.36 11.76
N GLY A 54 0.16 1.39 12.32
CA GLY A 54 1.18 2.15 11.62
C GLY A 54 0.66 3.28 10.72
N TYR A 55 -0.67 3.37 10.56
CA TYR A 55 -1.29 4.38 9.67
C TYR A 55 -2.29 5.26 10.41
N LYS A 56 -2.25 5.22 11.71
CA LYS A 56 -3.18 5.98 12.56
C LYS A 56 -3.09 7.47 12.26
N GLY A 57 -4.25 8.09 12.05
CA GLY A 57 -4.31 9.51 11.75
C GLY A 57 -4.20 9.89 10.28
N MET A 58 -3.93 8.94 9.38
CA MET A 58 -3.84 9.23 7.96
C MET A 58 -5.21 9.25 7.26
N GLY A 59 -6.13 8.38 7.69
CA GLY A 59 -7.42 8.26 7.02
C GLY A 59 -7.23 7.91 5.54
N SER A 60 -7.86 8.69 4.65
CA SER A 60 -7.77 8.48 3.21
C SER A 60 -6.52 9.10 2.58
N LYS A 61 -5.53 9.50 3.38
CA LYS A 61 -4.34 10.21 2.88
C LYS A 61 -3.23 9.29 2.39
N VAL A 62 -3.39 7.97 2.50
CA VAL A 62 -2.42 7.02 1.96
C VAL A 62 -2.39 7.16 0.44
N PRO A 63 -1.21 7.36 -0.17
CA PRO A 63 -1.14 7.55 -1.62
C PRO A 63 -1.55 6.30 -2.38
N ASP A 64 -2.07 6.49 -3.60
CA ASP A 64 -2.50 5.38 -4.45
C ASP A 64 -1.34 4.43 -4.83
N TRP A 65 -0.11 4.93 -4.84
CA TRP A 65 1.05 4.09 -5.13
C TRP A 65 1.48 3.23 -3.94
N TRP A 66 0.75 3.28 -2.83
CA TRP A 66 1.03 2.49 -1.62
C TRP A 66 -0.12 1.53 -1.29
N VAL A 67 -0.77 0.98 -2.31
CA VAL A 67 -1.88 0.04 -2.13
C VAL A 67 -1.41 -1.40 -2.28
N ILE A 68 -2.22 -2.33 -1.79
CA ILE A 68 -1.96 -3.77 -1.91
C ILE A 68 -3.12 -4.46 -2.62
N PRO A 69 -2.83 -5.51 -3.42
CA PRO A 69 -3.89 -6.27 -4.09
C PRO A 69 -4.53 -7.27 -3.15
N VAL A 70 -5.84 -7.21 -3.00
CA VAL A 70 -6.60 -8.18 -2.19
C VAL A 70 -7.88 -8.58 -2.90
N CYS A 71 -8.30 -9.83 -2.74
CA CYS A 71 -9.60 -10.25 -3.20
C CYS A 71 -10.67 -9.73 -2.23
N ARG A 72 -11.93 -9.72 -2.66
CA ARG A 72 -13.01 -9.17 -1.86
C ARG A 72 -13.11 -9.81 -0.48
N LEU A 73 -12.97 -11.13 -0.41
CA LEU A 73 -13.04 -11.86 0.86
C LEU A 73 -11.96 -11.41 1.85
N HIS A 74 -10.71 -11.35 1.39
CA HIS A 74 -9.61 -10.98 2.28
C HIS A 74 -9.53 -9.49 2.56
N HIS A 75 -10.07 -8.67 1.66
CA HIS A 75 -10.24 -7.25 1.90
C HIS A 75 -11.23 -7.02 3.05
N ASP A 76 -12.36 -7.73 3.04
CA ASP A 76 -13.35 -7.64 4.11
C ASP A 76 -12.78 -8.16 5.43
N GLU A 77 -12.03 -9.25 5.40
CA GLU A 77 -11.36 -9.79 6.58
C GLU A 77 -10.39 -8.78 7.19
N LEU A 78 -9.61 -8.10 6.34
CA LEU A 78 -8.67 -7.07 6.78
C LEU A 78 -9.40 -5.91 7.45
N HIS A 79 -10.49 -5.44 6.87
CA HIS A 79 -11.28 -4.36 7.45
C HIS A 79 -11.93 -4.74 8.78
N HIS A 80 -12.20 -6.03 8.97
CA HIS A 80 -12.78 -6.50 10.22
C HIS A 80 -11.78 -6.42 11.37
N ASP A 81 -10.52 -6.81 11.14
CA ASP A 81 -9.48 -6.78 12.17
C ASP A 81 -8.10 -6.75 11.53
N VAL A 82 -7.53 -5.55 11.43
CA VAL A 82 -6.22 -5.34 10.79
C VAL A 82 -5.12 -6.11 11.51
N ARG A 83 -5.11 -6.05 12.84
CA ARG A 83 -4.03 -6.68 13.63
C ARG A 83 -4.05 -8.19 13.46
N ALA A 84 -5.23 -8.81 13.56
CA ALA A 84 -5.36 -10.26 13.36
C ALA A 84 -4.99 -10.65 11.94
N TRP A 85 -5.38 -9.84 10.94
CA TRP A 85 -5.04 -10.09 9.55
C TRP A 85 -3.53 -10.05 9.33
N GLU A 86 -2.84 -9.04 9.89
CA GLU A 86 -1.39 -8.93 9.76
C GLU A 86 -0.66 -10.07 10.48
N GLU A 87 -1.16 -10.52 11.61
CA GLU A 87 -0.59 -11.67 12.30
C GLU A 87 -0.70 -12.95 11.49
N LYS A 88 -1.80 -13.08 10.74
CA LYS A 88 -2.08 -14.29 9.95
C LYS A 88 -1.35 -14.28 8.60
N TYR A 89 -1.31 -13.15 7.91
CA TYR A 89 -0.80 -13.09 6.53
C TYR A 89 0.49 -12.30 6.37
N GLY A 90 0.71 -11.29 7.17
CA GLY A 90 1.87 -10.43 7.08
C GLY A 90 1.53 -8.95 7.13
N SER A 91 2.56 -8.14 7.12
CA SER A 91 2.44 -6.69 7.26
C SER A 91 1.90 -6.02 6.01
N GLN A 92 0.92 -5.14 6.16
CA GLN A 92 0.46 -4.29 5.06
C GLN A 92 1.61 -3.47 4.48
N PHE A 93 2.51 -3.01 5.33
CA PHE A 93 3.67 -2.22 4.90
C PHE A 93 4.54 -3.03 3.94
N GLU A 94 4.86 -4.27 4.29
CA GLU A 94 5.69 -5.13 3.43
C GLU A 94 5.00 -5.48 2.13
N PHE A 95 3.71 -5.78 2.17
CA PHE A 95 2.97 -6.08 0.94
C PHE A 95 2.87 -4.88 0.01
N ALA A 96 2.69 -3.67 0.57
CA ALA A 96 2.69 -2.45 -0.23
C ALA A 96 4.06 -2.21 -0.87
N ALA A 97 5.13 -2.45 -0.13
CA ALA A 97 6.50 -2.32 -0.64
C ALA A 97 6.77 -3.32 -1.77
N LEU A 98 6.36 -4.58 -1.61
CA LEU A 98 6.53 -5.60 -2.64
C LEU A 98 5.74 -5.26 -3.89
N THR A 99 4.52 -4.75 -3.74
CA THR A 99 3.69 -4.32 -4.87
C THR A 99 4.38 -3.18 -5.63
N LEU A 100 4.93 -2.21 -4.90
CA LEU A 100 5.65 -1.10 -5.50
C LEU A 100 6.90 -1.57 -6.24
N LEU A 101 7.65 -2.51 -5.65
CA LEU A 101 8.83 -3.09 -6.32
C LEU A 101 8.44 -3.79 -7.61
N GLN A 102 7.33 -4.52 -7.62
CA GLN A 102 6.83 -5.16 -8.83
C GLN A 102 6.48 -4.12 -9.90
N ALA A 103 5.85 -3.01 -9.47
CA ALA A 103 5.51 -1.92 -10.39
C ALA A 103 6.75 -1.30 -11.02
N LEU A 104 7.80 -1.10 -10.23
CA LEU A 104 9.06 -0.56 -10.74
C LEU A 104 9.73 -1.53 -11.71
N HIS A 105 9.70 -2.83 -11.38
CA HIS A 105 10.25 -3.87 -12.25
C HIS A 105 9.53 -3.93 -13.60
N GLU A 106 8.22 -3.76 -13.60
CA GLU A 106 7.41 -3.79 -14.82
C GLU A 106 7.27 -2.41 -15.48
N GLU A 107 8.01 -1.43 -15.00
CA GLU A 107 7.98 -0.05 -15.51
C GLU A 107 6.59 0.58 -15.46
N ARG A 108 5.78 0.20 -14.46
CA ARG A 108 4.46 0.80 -14.22
C ARG A 108 4.57 2.17 -13.57
N LEU A 109 5.71 2.42 -12.88
CA LEU A 109 6.10 3.71 -12.35
C LEU A 109 7.46 4.05 -12.92
N LYS A 110 7.62 5.24 -13.44
CA LYS A 110 8.88 5.68 -14.06
C LYS A 110 9.39 6.93 -13.37
N PHE A 111 10.71 6.98 -13.25
CA PHE A 111 11.41 8.18 -12.80
C PHE A 111 12.12 8.79 -14.00
N ASP A 112 11.83 10.05 -14.25
CA ASP A 112 12.48 10.81 -15.32
C ASP A 112 13.62 11.67 -14.78
#